data_9b0c7956b985523d2ebab026057f2c67
#
_entry.id   9b0c7956b985523d2ebab026057f2c67
#
_cell.length_a   1.000
_cell.length_b   1.000
_cell.length_c   1.000
_cell.angle_alpha   90.00
_cell.angle_beta   90.00
_cell.angle_gamma   90.00
#
_symmetry.space_group_name_H-M   'P 1'
#
loop_
_entity.id
_entity.type
_entity.pdbx_description
1 polymer ?
#
loop_
_entity_poly.entity_id
_entity_poly.type
_entity_poly.pdbx_seq_one_letter_code
_entity_poly.pdbx_strand_id
1 'polypeptide(L)'
;ARYAGMSDRLKVFGIFEHNRSLDNRDHGSQLAGQILWHALDGIFAQKADYPKCSVEEYTRYVVDLAEVDQAVIFHKSGRSDRWWMEVPYPLKKGNQMQRSHFVSCSYRDYESASKGEMPDRWWNTFQRLG
;
A
#
# COMPACT_ATOMS: atom_id res chain seq x y z
N ALA A 1 -5.86 2.77 -19.29
CA ALA A 1 -6.85 2.57 -18.23
C ALA A 1 -6.63 1.24 -17.51
N ARG A 2 -6.56 0.09 -18.23
CA ARG A 2 -6.47 -1.25 -17.63
C ARG A 2 -5.28 -1.41 -16.67
N TYR A 3 -4.08 -1.05 -17.10
CA TYR A 3 -2.89 -1.12 -16.24
C TYR A 3 -2.99 -0.25 -14.98
N ALA A 4 -3.61 0.92 -15.09
CA ALA A 4 -3.87 1.76 -13.92
C ALA A 4 -4.84 1.05 -12.96
N GLY A 5 -5.91 0.44 -13.47
CA GLY A 5 -6.86 -0.33 -12.68
C GLY A 5 -6.22 -1.53 -11.96
N MET A 6 -5.25 -2.20 -12.57
CA MET A 6 -4.53 -3.31 -11.95
C MET A 6 -3.65 -2.90 -10.76
N SER A 7 -3.39 -1.60 -10.59
CA SER A 7 -2.60 -1.09 -9.48
C SER A 7 -3.43 -1.04 -8.19
N ASP A 8 -3.02 -1.77 -7.16
CA ASP A 8 -3.62 -1.70 -5.82
C ASP A 8 -3.34 -0.37 -5.09
N ARG A 9 -2.52 0.51 -5.69
CA ARG A 9 -2.26 1.88 -5.24
C ARG A 9 -3.24 2.89 -5.81
N LEU A 10 -4.05 2.51 -6.80
CA LEU A 10 -5.08 3.39 -7.36
C LEU A 10 -6.14 3.67 -6.29
N LYS A 11 -6.28 4.93 -5.90
CA LYS A 11 -7.24 5.37 -4.88
C LYS A 11 -8.43 6.11 -5.49
N VAL A 12 -8.19 6.81 -6.59
CA VAL A 12 -9.21 7.58 -7.29
C VAL A 12 -8.97 7.45 -8.80
N PHE A 13 -10.03 7.28 -9.53
CA PHE A 13 -10.05 7.34 -10.98
C PHE A 13 -11.24 8.21 -11.40
N GLY A 14 -11.01 9.15 -12.31
CA GLY A 14 -12.05 10.05 -12.77
C GLY A 14 -11.83 10.50 -14.21
N ILE A 15 -12.93 10.81 -14.88
CA ILE A 15 -12.94 11.42 -16.21
C ILE A 15 -13.59 12.79 -16.03
N PHE A 16 -12.87 13.86 -16.42
CA PHE A 16 -13.29 15.25 -16.23
C PHE A 16 -13.49 15.95 -17.58
N GLU A 17 -14.23 17.04 -17.57
CA GLU A 17 -14.43 17.92 -18.73
C GLU A 17 -15.12 17.23 -19.94
N HIS A 18 -15.87 16.16 -19.69
CA HIS A 18 -16.69 15.55 -20.74
C HIS A 18 -17.98 16.37 -20.94
N ASN A 19 -18.08 17.05 -22.06
CA ASN A 19 -19.28 17.83 -22.42
C ASN A 19 -19.99 17.19 -23.61
N ARG A 20 -21.11 16.56 -23.33
CA ARG A 20 -21.91 15.85 -24.33
C ARG A 20 -22.48 16.81 -25.40
N SER A 21 -22.76 18.04 -25.08
CA SER A 21 -23.31 19.03 -26.05
C SER A 21 -22.30 19.44 -27.12
N LEU A 22 -21.00 19.26 -26.83
CA LEU A 22 -19.90 19.52 -27.76
C LEU A 22 -19.37 18.24 -28.41
N ASP A 23 -19.89 17.09 -27.99
CA ASP A 23 -19.44 15.77 -28.45
C ASP A 23 -20.14 15.41 -29.78
N ASN A 24 -19.50 15.75 -30.90
CA ASN A 24 -20.02 15.47 -32.20
C ASN A 24 -20.03 13.94 -32.47
N ARG A 25 -21.21 13.37 -32.72
CA ARG A 25 -21.44 11.94 -32.97
C ARG A 25 -21.14 11.02 -31.79
N ASP A 26 -21.20 11.51 -30.54
CA ASP A 26 -20.97 10.73 -29.31
C ASP A 26 -19.59 10.03 -29.22
N HIS A 27 -18.58 10.49 -29.97
CA HIS A 27 -17.25 9.86 -29.97
C HIS A 27 -16.56 9.98 -28.62
N GLY A 28 -16.67 11.13 -27.94
CA GLY A 28 -16.13 11.34 -26.62
C GLY A 28 -16.82 10.50 -25.57
N SER A 29 -18.15 10.35 -25.68
CA SER A 29 -18.95 9.49 -24.81
C SER A 29 -18.54 8.03 -24.96
N GLN A 30 -18.36 7.55 -26.19
CA GLN A 30 -17.90 6.19 -26.49
C GLN A 30 -16.49 5.95 -25.94
N LEU A 31 -15.57 6.89 -26.15
CA LEU A 31 -14.20 6.79 -25.63
C LEU A 31 -14.19 6.78 -24.10
N ALA A 32 -14.96 7.64 -23.45
CA ALA A 32 -15.11 7.66 -22.00
C ALA A 32 -15.62 6.32 -21.46
N GLY A 33 -16.62 5.74 -22.12
CA GLY A 33 -17.14 4.41 -21.80
C GLY A 33 -16.09 3.31 -21.94
N GLN A 34 -15.30 3.31 -23.00
CA GLN A 34 -14.19 2.35 -23.20
C GLN A 34 -13.09 2.52 -22.13
N ILE A 35 -12.71 3.75 -21.83
CA ILE A 35 -11.72 4.05 -20.77
C ILE A 35 -12.19 3.51 -19.43
N LEU A 36 -13.46 3.77 -19.06
CA LEU A 36 -14.06 3.29 -17.83
C LEU A 36 -14.12 1.76 -17.79
N TRP A 37 -14.55 1.13 -18.89
CA TRP A 37 -14.61 -0.33 -19.00
C TRP A 37 -13.23 -0.96 -18.74
N HIS A 38 -12.20 -0.46 -19.42
CA HIS A 38 -10.84 -0.96 -19.23
C HIS A 38 -10.29 -0.68 -17.81
N ALA A 39 -10.68 0.41 -17.19
CA ALA A 39 -10.30 0.67 -15.80
C ALA A 39 -10.94 -0.36 -14.86
N LEU A 40 -12.23 -0.63 -15.03
CA LEU A 40 -12.96 -1.64 -14.25
C LEU A 40 -12.39 -3.05 -14.47
N ASP A 41 -12.14 -3.46 -15.71
CA ASP A 41 -11.49 -4.72 -16.01
C ASP A 41 -10.12 -4.85 -15.31
N GLY A 42 -9.36 -3.77 -15.26
CA GLY A 42 -8.12 -3.72 -14.50
C GLY A 42 -8.34 -3.90 -12.99
N ILE A 43 -9.34 -3.24 -12.42
CA ILE A 43 -9.68 -3.36 -10.99
C ILE A 43 -10.09 -4.80 -10.65
N PHE A 44 -10.89 -5.46 -11.49
CA PHE A 44 -11.24 -6.86 -11.29
C PHE A 44 -10.04 -7.81 -11.41
N ALA A 45 -9.07 -7.48 -12.26
CA ALA A 45 -7.82 -8.23 -12.40
C ALA A 45 -6.79 -7.90 -11.31
N GLN A 46 -7.09 -6.96 -10.41
CA GLN A 46 -6.19 -6.51 -9.36
C GLN A 46 -5.87 -7.65 -8.39
N LYS A 47 -4.61 -7.89 -8.16
CA LYS A 47 -4.12 -8.80 -7.12
C LYS A 47 -3.64 -7.95 -5.94
N ALA A 48 -4.42 -7.94 -4.88
CA ALA A 48 -4.01 -7.30 -3.64
C ALA A 48 -2.74 -7.98 -3.10
N ASP A 49 -1.70 -7.21 -2.91
CA ASP A 49 -0.46 -7.65 -2.29
C ASP A 49 -0.25 -6.83 -1.01
N TYR A 50 -0.84 -7.34 0.05
CA TYR A 50 -0.80 -6.72 1.38
C TYR A 50 -0.77 -7.82 2.44
N PRO A 51 0.14 -7.78 3.42
CA PRO A 51 0.28 -8.81 4.45
C PRO A 51 -0.90 -8.75 5.44
N LYS A 52 -2.04 -9.39 5.08
CA LYS A 52 -3.23 -9.38 5.95
C LYS A 52 -3.22 -10.49 6.99
N CYS A 53 -2.98 -11.71 6.60
CA CYS A 53 -3.15 -12.87 7.50
C CYS A 53 -2.23 -14.05 7.19
N SER A 54 -1.72 -14.20 6.00
CA SER A 54 -0.79 -15.26 5.62
C SER A 54 0.61 -14.68 5.41
N VAL A 55 1.39 -14.68 6.47
CA VAL A 55 2.79 -14.23 6.46
C VAL A 55 3.67 -15.19 5.65
N GLU A 56 3.16 -16.34 5.25
CA GLU A 56 3.88 -17.41 4.56
C GLU A 56 4.41 -17.03 3.17
N GLU A 57 3.77 -16.05 2.51
CA GLU A 57 4.23 -15.53 1.20
C GLU A 57 5.28 -14.40 1.30
N TYR A 58 5.67 -14.03 2.53
CA TYR A 58 6.57 -12.91 2.78
C TYR A 58 7.85 -13.39 3.45
N THR A 59 8.98 -12.91 2.96
CA THR A 59 10.26 -13.10 3.65
C THR A 59 10.33 -12.11 4.81
N ARG A 60 10.49 -12.63 6.01
CA ARG A 60 10.59 -11.83 7.24
C ARG A 60 12.05 -11.54 7.56
N TYR A 61 12.35 -10.27 7.79
CA TYR A 61 13.65 -9.80 8.26
C TYR A 61 13.47 -9.15 9.62
N VAL A 62 14.31 -9.49 10.58
CA VAL A 62 14.33 -8.90 11.92
C VAL A 62 15.62 -8.14 12.07
N VAL A 63 15.52 -6.86 12.39
CA VAL A 63 16.66 -5.98 12.62
C VAL A 63 16.59 -5.45 14.05
N ASP A 64 17.53 -5.86 14.88
CA ASP A 64 17.64 -5.39 16.25
C ASP A 64 18.35 -4.03 16.27
N LEU A 65 17.69 -3.03 16.82
CA LEU A 65 18.25 -1.70 17.03
C LEU A 65 18.79 -1.59 18.46
N ALA A 66 20.08 -1.73 18.59
CA ALA A 66 20.75 -1.76 19.91
C ALA A 66 20.54 -0.49 20.75
N GLU A 67 20.32 0.67 20.11
CA GLU A 67 20.12 1.94 20.80
C GLU A 67 18.73 2.11 21.42
N VAL A 68 17.73 1.34 20.96
CA VAL A 68 16.30 1.55 21.31
C VAL A 68 15.71 0.33 22.04
N ASP A 69 16.48 -0.74 22.22
CA ASP A 69 16.03 -2.02 22.78
C ASP A 69 14.75 -2.54 22.08
N GLN A 70 14.69 -2.35 20.77
CA GLN A 70 13.52 -2.67 19.97
C GLN A 70 13.91 -3.26 18.63
N ALA A 71 13.28 -4.39 18.26
CA ALA A 71 13.42 -5.00 16.95
C ALA A 71 12.42 -4.39 15.96
N VAL A 72 12.91 -4.02 14.78
CA VAL A 72 12.04 -3.65 13.65
C VAL A 72 11.91 -4.85 12.73
N ILE A 73 10.67 -5.25 12.47
CA ILE A 73 10.36 -6.41 11.63
C ILE A 73 9.93 -5.92 10.26
N PHE A 74 10.60 -6.41 9.24
CA PHE A 74 10.30 -6.13 7.84
C PHE A 74 9.76 -7.38 7.15
N HIS A 75 8.83 -7.16 6.24
CA HIS A 75 8.27 -8.19 5.38
C HIS A 75 8.46 -7.81 3.91
N LYS A 76 9.10 -8.67 3.16
CA LYS A 76 9.28 -8.50 1.71
C LYS A 76 8.37 -9.47 0.97
N SER A 77 7.55 -8.97 0.05
CA SER A 77 6.76 -9.81 -0.84
C SER A 77 7.64 -10.51 -1.86
N GLY A 78 7.51 -11.83 -1.97
CA GLY A 78 8.11 -12.60 -3.05
C GLY A 78 7.46 -12.36 -4.43
N ARG A 79 6.27 -11.73 -4.47
CA ARG A 79 5.46 -11.53 -5.69
C ARG A 79 5.66 -10.17 -6.35
N SER A 80 5.89 -9.12 -5.54
CA SER A 80 5.92 -7.74 -6.02
C SER A 80 7.16 -6.96 -5.60
N ASP A 81 8.08 -7.60 -4.87
CA ASP A 81 9.24 -6.95 -4.24
C ASP A 81 8.89 -5.78 -3.31
N ARG A 82 7.64 -5.65 -2.92
CA ARG A 82 7.20 -4.64 -1.96
C ARG A 82 7.65 -4.98 -0.55
N TRP A 83 7.86 -3.92 0.22
CA TRP A 83 8.29 -4.00 1.60
C TRP A 83 7.24 -3.39 2.53
N TRP A 84 7.06 -4.04 3.66
CA TRP A 84 6.30 -3.53 4.80
C TRP A 84 7.12 -3.70 6.06
N MET A 85 6.88 -2.83 7.04
CA MET A 85 7.43 -2.96 8.38
C MET A 85 6.31 -3.03 9.39
N GLU A 86 6.53 -3.79 10.44
CA GLU A 86 5.62 -3.86 11.57
C GLU A 86 5.87 -2.68 12.51
N VAL A 87 4.79 -2.04 12.93
CA VAL A 87 4.83 -1.01 13.96
C VAL A 87 3.97 -1.50 15.12
N PRO A 88 4.53 -1.67 16.33
CA PRO A 88 3.77 -2.13 17.47
C PRO A 88 2.69 -1.10 17.80
N TYR A 89 1.46 -1.58 17.97
CA TYR A 89 0.33 -0.76 18.34
C TYR A 89 0.01 -0.98 19.81
N PRO A 90 0.02 0.05 20.65
CA PRO A 90 -0.46 -0.09 22.02
C PRO A 90 -1.96 -0.35 22.00
N LEU A 91 -2.36 -1.59 22.30
CA LEU A 91 -3.76 -1.97 22.45
C LEU A 91 -4.36 -1.18 23.60
N LYS A 92 -5.09 -0.12 23.31
CA LYS A 92 -5.96 0.51 24.30
C LYS A 92 -7.01 -0.52 24.71
N LYS A 93 -7.02 -0.89 25.98
CA LYS A 93 -8.02 -1.80 26.57
C LYS A 93 -9.42 -1.35 26.14
N GLY A 94 -10.13 -2.19 25.38
CA GLY A 94 -11.54 -1.99 25.02
C GLY A 94 -11.85 -1.81 23.53
N ASN A 95 -10.90 -1.69 22.64
CA ASN A 95 -11.17 -1.53 21.23
C ASN A 95 -10.65 -2.75 20.44
N GLN A 96 -11.54 -3.70 20.13
CA GLN A 96 -11.21 -4.94 19.41
C GLN A 96 -10.94 -4.74 17.89
N MET A 97 -10.86 -3.52 17.40
CA MET A 97 -10.44 -3.29 16.02
C MET A 97 -8.93 -3.50 15.92
N GLN A 98 -8.54 -4.67 15.45
CA GLN A 98 -7.18 -4.92 14.96
C GLN A 98 -6.88 -3.98 13.79
N ARG A 99 -6.29 -2.84 14.09
CA ARG A 99 -5.70 -2.01 13.05
C ARG A 99 -4.45 -2.71 12.53
N SER A 100 -4.23 -2.63 11.25
CA SER A 100 -3.08 -3.22 10.62
C SER A 100 -1.79 -2.63 11.17
N HIS A 101 -0.90 -3.47 11.67
CA HIS A 101 0.43 -3.13 12.13
C HIS A 101 1.43 -2.92 10.98
N PHE A 102 1.03 -3.17 9.74
CA PHE A 102 1.91 -3.15 8.59
C PHE A 102 1.90 -1.79 7.91
N VAL A 103 3.08 -1.19 7.80
CA VAL A 103 3.30 0.09 7.12
C VAL A 103 4.14 -0.17 5.88
N SER A 104 3.65 0.29 4.72
CA SER A 104 4.41 0.21 3.48
C SER A 104 5.71 1.00 3.60
N CYS A 105 6.82 0.36 3.29
CA CYS A 105 8.15 0.95 3.35
C CYS A 105 8.94 0.68 2.06
N SER A 106 10.19 1.11 2.04
CA SER A 106 11.13 0.89 0.94
C SER A 106 12.32 0.06 1.41
N TYR A 107 13.10 -0.43 0.48
CA TYR A 107 14.37 -1.09 0.81
C TYR A 107 15.34 -0.15 1.57
N ARG A 108 15.24 1.17 1.34
CA ARG A 108 16.06 2.16 2.06
C ARG A 108 15.75 2.19 3.55
N ASP A 109 14.48 2.00 3.92
CA ASP A 109 14.08 1.94 5.34
C ASP A 109 14.72 0.72 6.02
N TYR A 110 14.79 -0.43 5.32
CA TYR A 110 15.50 -1.61 5.78
C TYR A 110 17.01 -1.37 5.89
N GLU A 111 17.61 -0.73 4.89
CA GLU A 111 19.04 -0.40 4.88
C GLU A 111 19.41 0.55 6.03
N SER A 112 18.60 1.57 6.31
CA SER A 112 18.81 2.46 7.46
C SER A 112 18.75 1.69 8.78
N ALA A 113 17.72 0.85 8.95
CA ALA A 113 17.61 0.01 10.14
C ALA A 113 18.81 -0.92 10.30
N SER A 114 19.30 -1.52 9.22
CA SER A 114 20.48 -2.39 9.24
C SER A 114 21.78 -1.68 9.63
N LYS A 115 21.81 -0.35 9.48
CA LYS A 115 22.92 0.52 9.94
C LYS A 115 22.74 1.01 11.38
N GLY A 116 21.66 0.58 12.05
CA GLY A 116 21.34 0.99 13.43
C GLY A 116 20.48 2.26 13.51
N GLU A 117 20.04 2.82 12.38
CA GLU A 117 19.22 4.03 12.35
C GLU A 117 17.73 3.66 12.34
N MET A 118 16.94 4.26 13.24
CA MET A 118 15.49 4.09 13.26
C MET A 118 14.86 4.73 11.99
N PRO A 119 14.11 3.97 11.16
CA PRO A 119 13.45 4.56 10.01
C PRO A 119 12.42 5.62 10.40
N ASP A 120 12.52 6.83 9.85
CA ASP A 120 11.60 7.94 10.13
C ASP A 120 10.13 7.56 9.96
N ARG A 121 9.85 6.74 8.96
CA ARG A 121 8.49 6.27 8.67
C ARG A 121 7.93 5.40 9.78
N TRP A 122 8.76 4.56 10.39
CA TRP A 122 8.38 3.75 11.53
C TRP A 122 8.07 4.65 12.73
N TRP A 123 8.98 5.57 13.05
CA TRP A 123 8.85 6.50 14.17
C TRP A 123 7.61 7.39 14.03
N ASN A 124 7.42 8.01 12.89
CA ASN A 124 6.25 8.85 12.62
C ASN A 124 4.93 8.08 12.73
N THR A 125 4.94 6.81 12.33
CA THR A 125 3.74 5.97 12.45
C THR A 125 3.49 5.59 13.90
N PHE A 126 4.52 5.19 14.61
CA PHE A 126 4.44 4.86 16.04
C PHE A 126 3.87 6.02 16.86
N GLN A 127 4.37 7.24 16.64
CA GLN A 127 3.86 8.44 17.32
C GLN A 127 2.39 8.73 17.01
N ARG A 128 1.92 8.46 15.81
CA ARG A 128 0.51 8.66 15.43
C ARG A 128 -0.42 7.61 16.03
N LEU A 129 0.11 6.46 16.38
CA LEU A 129 -0.65 5.35 16.94
C LEU A 129 -0.73 5.41 18.47
N GLY A 130 0.21 6.08 19.14
CA GLY A 130 0.23 6.30 20.58
C GLY A 130 -0.61 7.48 20.97
#